data_cbee1cb406b7cab657b0185cb396fd05
#
_entry.id   cbee1cb406b7cab657b0185cb396fd05
#
_cell.length_a   1.000
_cell.length_b   1.000
_cell.length_c   1.000
_cell.angle_alpha   90.00
_cell.angle_beta   90.00
_cell.angle_gamma   90.00
#
_symmetry.space_group_name_H-M   'P 1'
#
loop_
_entity.id
_entity.type
_entity.pdbx_description
1 polymer ?
#
loop_
_entity_poly.entity_id
_entity_poly.type
_entity_poly.pdbx_seq_one_letter_code
_entity_poly.pdbx_strand_id
1 'polypeptide(L)'
;RRLIAAATGRPMDEPLPQTLLQARQPGVLNRVLNLETGSLAVEAALKMMLSRFDTLDGSAPAYADRIPVFLVMADNDGGVTAGYHGTTVLAQMLRGLWPSLAEKCKDALRVEAVAINDPESFRSAIERWNTPPYKTAGFCHELIMMNYSGTRLDQAYLTGAYRLCRETDTPVLCDEIQSSAWYDTLFLFRKYGLQPDFVSIGKGFPGGLYPASRLLVSGAFDCLSQFGALVTNGQEELASLAYLVTMEFVSQNGAHIEAVGKTYHDALRQLAARHPALCSGAEGDGHMSALCFHQVPDAAAFAAR
;
A
#
# COMPACT_ATOMS: atom_id res chain seq x y z
N ARG A 1 -4.31 16.81 10.21
CA ARG A 1 -5.29 16.33 11.21
C ARG A 1 -6.48 15.63 10.57
N ARG A 2 -7.15 16.21 9.54
CA ARG A 2 -8.28 15.56 8.85
C ARG A 2 -7.95 14.17 8.28
N LEU A 3 -6.76 13.98 7.67
CA LEU A 3 -6.30 12.67 7.21
C LEU A 3 -6.19 11.64 8.34
N ILE A 4 -5.68 12.06 9.50
CA ILE A 4 -5.62 11.18 10.69
C ILE A 4 -7.03 10.81 11.15
N ALA A 5 -7.95 11.78 11.22
CA ALA A 5 -9.35 11.52 11.57
C ALA A 5 -9.96 10.48 10.62
N ALA A 6 -9.88 10.70 9.31
CA ALA A 6 -10.39 9.78 8.30
C ALA A 6 -9.76 8.38 8.40
N ALA A 7 -8.43 8.30 8.54
CA ALA A 7 -7.71 7.02 8.67
C ALA A 7 -8.07 6.24 9.95
N THR A 8 -8.43 6.95 11.02
CA THR A 8 -8.82 6.36 12.30
C THR A 8 -10.34 6.23 12.49
N GLY A 9 -11.13 6.55 11.47
CA GLY A 9 -12.60 6.44 11.48
C GLY A 9 -13.30 7.44 12.39
N ARG A 10 -12.71 8.65 12.53
CA ARG A 10 -13.25 9.75 13.33
C ARG A 10 -13.84 10.82 12.44
N PRO A 11 -14.78 11.63 12.95
CA PRO A 11 -15.24 12.81 12.24
C PRO A 11 -14.08 13.75 11.90
N MET A 12 -14.06 14.27 10.65
CA MET A 12 -12.94 15.08 10.15
C MET A 12 -12.98 16.53 10.62
N ASP A 13 -14.10 16.98 11.13
CA ASP A 13 -14.38 18.32 11.65
C ASP A 13 -14.20 18.45 13.17
N GLU A 14 -14.01 17.33 13.86
CA GLU A 14 -13.79 17.31 15.29
C GLU A 14 -12.29 17.36 15.67
N PRO A 15 -11.96 17.96 16.84
CA PRO A 15 -10.60 17.92 17.37
C PRO A 15 -10.15 16.50 17.66
N LEU A 16 -8.94 16.14 17.24
CA LEU A 16 -8.35 14.85 17.58
C LEU A 16 -7.98 14.79 19.07
N PRO A 17 -8.35 13.70 19.77
CA PRO A 17 -7.94 13.49 21.15
C PRO A 17 -6.42 13.46 21.30
N GLN A 18 -5.91 14.06 22.39
CA GLN A 18 -4.47 14.05 22.66
C GLN A 18 -3.91 12.63 22.86
N THR A 19 -4.70 11.73 23.41
CA THR A 19 -4.36 10.31 23.57
C THR A 19 -4.07 9.63 22.22
N LEU A 20 -4.85 9.95 21.16
CA LEU A 20 -4.59 9.47 19.82
C LEU A 20 -3.29 10.04 19.26
N LEU A 21 -3.08 11.37 19.38
CA LEU A 21 -1.90 12.04 18.86
C LEU A 21 -0.61 11.59 19.55
N GLN A 22 -0.68 11.13 20.78
CA GLN A 22 0.46 10.63 21.57
C GLN A 22 0.64 9.11 21.50
N ALA A 23 -0.28 8.39 20.87
CA ALA A 23 -0.21 6.94 20.78
C ALA A 23 1.10 6.48 20.09
N ARG A 24 1.70 5.43 20.64
CA ARG A 24 2.91 4.75 20.12
C ARG A 24 2.64 3.27 19.85
N GLN A 25 1.39 2.93 19.62
CA GLN A 25 0.97 1.56 19.34
C GLN A 25 0.99 1.30 17.83
N PRO A 26 1.49 0.15 17.36
CA PRO A 26 1.37 -0.28 15.98
C PRO A 26 -0.09 -0.28 15.50
N GLY A 27 -0.32 0.06 14.24
CA GLY A 27 -1.66 0.13 13.64
C GLY A 27 -2.46 1.40 13.95
N VAL A 28 -1.93 2.31 14.76
CA VAL A 28 -2.57 3.62 15.06
C VAL A 28 -1.95 4.70 14.19
N LEU A 29 -2.57 5.00 13.06
CA LEU A 29 -2.10 6.01 12.10
C LEU A 29 -2.34 7.42 12.65
N ASN A 30 -1.35 8.01 13.27
CA ASN A 30 -1.44 9.32 13.93
C ASN A 30 -0.34 10.32 13.54
N ARG A 31 0.44 9.99 12.51
CA ARG A 31 1.43 10.86 11.88
C ARG A 31 1.18 10.96 10.38
N VAL A 32 1.57 12.08 9.78
CA VAL A 32 1.51 12.30 8.33
C VAL A 32 2.78 12.97 7.88
N LEU A 33 3.47 12.35 6.93
CA LEU A 33 4.59 12.95 6.21
C LEU A 33 4.07 13.52 4.89
N ASN A 34 4.44 14.75 4.60
CA ASN A 34 4.11 15.41 3.33
C ASN A 34 5.24 15.15 2.34
N LEU A 35 4.89 14.60 1.19
CA LEU A 35 5.82 14.17 0.15
C LEU A 35 5.26 14.54 -1.23
N GLU A 36 6.10 14.53 -2.26
CA GLU A 36 5.70 14.93 -3.62
C GLU A 36 5.16 13.76 -4.45
N THR A 37 5.71 12.56 -4.26
CA THR A 37 5.37 11.39 -5.09
C THR A 37 5.13 10.14 -4.25
N GLY A 38 4.34 9.20 -4.77
CA GLY A 38 4.11 7.90 -4.13
C GLY A 38 5.41 7.12 -3.91
N SER A 39 6.35 7.21 -4.85
CA SER A 39 7.68 6.56 -4.69
C SER A 39 8.42 7.04 -3.46
N LEU A 40 8.36 8.34 -3.15
CA LEU A 40 8.99 8.90 -1.95
C LEU A 40 8.22 8.54 -0.68
N ALA A 41 6.87 8.41 -0.78
CA ALA A 41 6.06 7.97 0.36
C ALA A 41 6.39 6.51 0.75
N VAL A 42 6.47 5.62 -0.23
CA VAL A 42 6.90 4.24 0.01
C VAL A 42 8.34 4.18 0.49
N GLU A 43 9.26 4.92 -0.12
CA GLU A 43 10.67 4.96 0.32
C GLU A 43 10.81 5.39 1.77
N ALA A 44 10.03 6.38 2.23
CA ALA A 44 10.03 6.81 3.62
C ALA A 44 9.54 5.69 4.57
N ALA A 45 8.50 4.93 4.18
CA ALA A 45 8.04 3.78 4.95
C ALA A 45 9.12 2.68 5.03
N LEU A 46 9.76 2.34 3.90
CA LEU A 46 10.83 1.34 3.85
C LEU A 46 12.03 1.74 4.71
N LYS A 47 12.42 3.03 4.71
CA LYS A 47 13.46 3.55 5.61
C LYS A 47 13.12 3.38 7.08
N MET A 48 11.87 3.68 7.47
CA MET A 48 11.41 3.48 8.85
C MET A 48 11.41 2.00 9.25
N MET A 49 11.07 1.10 8.33
CA MET A 49 11.15 -0.34 8.55
C MET A 49 12.61 -0.79 8.72
N LEU A 50 13.52 -0.32 7.86
CA LEU A 50 14.93 -0.67 7.90
C LEU A 50 15.66 -0.08 9.11
N SER A 51 15.23 1.06 9.66
CA SER A 51 15.83 1.64 10.86
C SER A 51 15.72 0.74 12.10
N ARG A 52 14.95 -0.34 12.03
CA ARG A 52 14.86 -1.38 13.05
C ARG A 52 16.03 -2.39 12.97
N PHE A 53 16.80 -2.37 11.89
CA PHE A 53 17.94 -3.25 11.60
C PHE A 53 19.26 -2.48 11.56
N ASP A 54 19.25 -1.29 10.94
CA ASP A 54 20.40 -0.41 10.83
C ASP A 54 20.01 1.00 11.28
N THR A 55 20.81 1.58 12.13
CA THR A 55 20.50 2.90 12.70
C THR A 55 20.90 4.04 11.77
N LEU A 56 20.06 5.07 11.72
CA LEU A 56 20.36 6.32 11.02
C LEU A 56 21.11 7.33 11.91
N ASP A 57 21.13 7.13 13.22
CA ASP A 57 21.62 8.11 14.20
C ASP A 57 22.61 7.54 15.24
N GLY A 58 23.07 6.31 15.06
CA GLY A 58 24.00 5.64 15.97
C GLY A 58 23.35 4.94 17.16
N SER A 59 22.03 5.00 17.33
CA SER A 59 21.33 4.20 18.34
C SER A 59 21.32 2.71 17.97
N ALA A 60 21.31 1.81 18.94
CA ALA A 60 21.25 0.37 18.66
C ALA A 60 19.85 -0.02 18.16
N PRO A 61 19.71 -0.55 16.94
CA PRO A 61 18.43 -0.97 16.41
C PRO A 61 17.96 -2.27 17.06
N ALA A 62 16.63 -2.49 17.04
CA ALA A 62 16.00 -3.64 17.71
C ALA A 62 16.46 -5.00 17.14
N TYR A 63 16.86 -5.04 15.86
CA TYR A 63 17.22 -6.25 15.12
C TYR A 63 18.57 -6.11 14.41
N ALA A 64 19.57 -5.51 15.06
CA ALA A 64 20.90 -5.23 14.50
C ALA A 64 21.65 -6.49 13.99
N ASP A 65 21.37 -7.65 14.57
CA ASP A 65 21.99 -8.94 14.24
C ASP A 65 21.15 -9.77 13.25
N ARG A 66 20.11 -9.18 12.65
CA ARG A 66 19.19 -9.87 11.75
C ARG A 66 19.27 -9.32 10.33
N ILE A 67 19.01 -10.20 9.37
CA ILE A 67 18.88 -9.83 7.96
C ILE A 67 17.40 -9.47 7.70
N PRO A 68 17.11 -8.21 7.27
CA PRO A 68 15.77 -7.78 6.97
C PRO A 68 15.20 -8.50 5.76
N VAL A 69 13.93 -8.94 5.86
CA VAL A 69 13.19 -9.58 4.77
C VAL A 69 11.87 -8.83 4.55
N PHE A 70 11.67 -8.30 3.36
CA PHE A 70 10.38 -7.75 2.93
C PHE A 70 9.53 -8.84 2.28
N LEU A 71 8.29 -8.96 2.71
CA LEU A 71 7.29 -9.81 2.08
C LEU A 71 6.45 -8.98 1.11
N VAL A 72 6.25 -9.49 -0.11
CA VAL A 72 5.44 -8.88 -1.17
C VAL A 72 4.53 -9.93 -1.81
N MET A 73 3.49 -9.49 -2.55
CA MET A 73 2.60 -10.42 -3.25
C MET A 73 3.33 -11.10 -4.42
N ALA A 74 3.15 -12.42 -4.53
CA ALA A 74 3.65 -13.22 -5.64
C ALA A 74 2.88 -12.92 -6.94
N ASP A 75 3.56 -13.09 -8.06
CA ASP A 75 2.92 -13.26 -9.37
C ASP A 75 2.53 -14.73 -9.61
N ASN A 76 1.94 -15.02 -10.77
CA ASN A 76 1.47 -16.37 -11.12
C ASN A 76 2.61 -17.42 -11.23
N ASP A 77 3.84 -16.96 -11.41
CA ASP A 77 5.03 -17.82 -11.50
C ASP A 77 5.76 -17.94 -10.15
N GLY A 78 5.19 -17.34 -9.09
CA GLY A 78 5.78 -17.31 -7.75
C GLY A 78 6.90 -16.27 -7.59
N GLY A 79 7.10 -15.39 -8.58
CA GLY A 79 8.03 -14.27 -8.52
C GLY A 79 7.46 -13.06 -7.78
N VAL A 80 8.24 -11.97 -7.70
CA VAL A 80 7.88 -10.73 -6.97
C VAL A 80 7.37 -9.62 -7.89
N THR A 81 6.88 -9.91 -9.09
CA THR A 81 6.55 -8.87 -10.08
C THR A 81 5.14 -8.31 -9.98
N ALA A 82 4.27 -8.88 -9.13
CA ALA A 82 2.86 -8.52 -9.05
C ALA A 82 2.62 -7.13 -8.45
N GLY A 83 3.34 -6.75 -7.40
CA GLY A 83 3.19 -5.45 -6.73
C GLY A 83 3.92 -4.33 -7.45
N TYR A 84 3.44 -3.08 -7.26
CA TYR A 84 4.12 -1.88 -7.73
C TYR A 84 4.09 -0.79 -6.67
N HIS A 85 5.25 -0.51 -6.09
CA HIS A 85 5.39 0.41 -4.96
C HIS A 85 6.24 1.65 -5.25
N GLY A 86 6.54 1.91 -6.51
CA GLY A 86 7.26 3.12 -6.92
C GLY A 86 8.52 2.86 -7.73
N THR A 87 9.32 3.93 -7.92
CA THR A 87 10.46 3.97 -8.85
C THR A 87 11.81 4.18 -8.16
N THR A 88 11.86 4.26 -6.82
CA THR A 88 13.14 4.23 -6.08
C THR A 88 13.79 2.87 -6.22
N VAL A 89 15.11 2.78 -6.07
CA VAL A 89 15.82 1.50 -6.23
C VAL A 89 15.27 0.43 -5.30
N LEU A 90 15.02 0.76 -4.05
CA LEU A 90 14.50 -0.20 -3.07
C LEU A 90 13.07 -0.65 -3.42
N ALA A 91 12.16 0.29 -3.78
CA ALA A 91 10.81 -0.05 -4.23
C ALA A 91 10.81 -0.91 -5.51
N GLN A 92 11.78 -0.68 -6.42
CA GLN A 92 11.96 -1.52 -7.61
C GLN A 92 12.50 -2.92 -7.27
N MET A 93 13.37 -3.04 -6.27
CA MET A 93 13.81 -4.36 -5.78
C MET A 93 12.64 -5.16 -5.23
N LEU A 94 11.65 -4.54 -4.57
CA LEU A 94 10.42 -5.21 -4.13
C LEU A 94 9.62 -5.82 -5.29
N ARG A 95 9.84 -5.37 -6.52
CA ARG A 95 9.22 -5.87 -7.75
C ARG A 95 10.15 -6.75 -8.60
N GLY A 96 11.28 -7.18 -8.07
CA GLY A 96 12.24 -8.03 -8.78
C GLY A 96 13.07 -7.33 -9.86
N LEU A 97 13.03 -5.99 -9.94
CA LEU A 97 13.98 -5.23 -10.75
C LEU A 97 15.33 -5.18 -10.04
N TRP A 98 16.39 -4.94 -10.80
CA TRP A 98 17.77 -4.96 -10.29
C TRP A 98 18.23 -6.33 -9.77
N PRO A 99 17.97 -7.47 -10.46
CA PRO A 99 18.23 -8.81 -9.93
C PRO A 99 19.71 -9.04 -9.55
N SER A 100 20.66 -8.46 -10.31
CA SER A 100 22.08 -8.54 -9.95
C SER A 100 22.44 -7.77 -8.68
N LEU A 101 21.75 -6.67 -8.37
CA LEU A 101 21.92 -5.93 -7.13
C LEU A 101 21.29 -6.69 -5.97
N ALA A 102 20.07 -7.19 -6.15
CA ALA A 102 19.37 -8.01 -5.16
C ALA A 102 20.21 -9.24 -4.75
N GLU A 103 20.82 -9.95 -5.72
CA GLU A 103 21.70 -11.07 -5.43
C GLU A 103 22.96 -10.67 -4.63
N LYS A 104 23.55 -9.51 -4.94
CA LYS A 104 24.70 -8.99 -4.16
C LYS A 104 24.33 -8.56 -2.76
N CYS A 105 23.10 -8.10 -2.56
CA CYS A 105 22.57 -7.60 -1.27
C CYS A 105 21.90 -8.68 -0.43
N LYS A 106 21.77 -9.91 -0.88
CA LYS A 106 20.96 -10.97 -0.23
C LYS A 106 21.33 -11.29 1.22
N ASP A 107 22.56 -10.99 1.62
CA ASP A 107 23.03 -11.17 3.00
C ASP A 107 22.85 -9.90 3.86
N ALA A 108 22.35 -8.82 3.27
CA ALA A 108 22.03 -7.55 3.93
C ALA A 108 20.54 -7.21 3.85
N LEU A 109 19.83 -7.67 2.80
CA LEU A 109 18.42 -7.41 2.57
C LEU A 109 17.84 -8.45 1.61
N ARG A 110 16.62 -8.93 1.88
CA ARG A 110 15.88 -9.86 1.02
C ARG A 110 14.49 -9.36 0.70
N VAL A 111 13.98 -9.83 -0.44
CA VAL A 111 12.58 -9.67 -0.86
C VAL A 111 12.05 -11.06 -1.20
N GLU A 112 10.93 -11.41 -0.58
CA GLU A 112 10.33 -12.74 -0.70
C GLU A 112 8.85 -12.63 -1.07
N ALA A 113 8.42 -13.50 -2.00
CA ALA A 113 7.05 -13.55 -2.47
C ALA A 113 6.16 -14.39 -1.55
N VAL A 114 4.91 -13.96 -1.36
CA VAL A 114 3.85 -14.75 -0.73
C VAL A 114 2.67 -14.88 -1.69
N ALA A 115 2.12 -16.08 -1.81
CA ALA A 115 1.06 -16.35 -2.79
C ALA A 115 -0.21 -15.54 -2.48
N ILE A 116 -0.85 -15.04 -3.55
CA ILE A 116 -2.06 -14.23 -3.47
C ILE A 116 -3.19 -15.06 -2.86
N ASN A 117 -3.84 -14.51 -1.83
CA ASN A 117 -5.01 -15.11 -1.15
C ASN A 117 -4.76 -16.55 -0.62
N ASP A 118 -3.50 -16.88 -0.33
CA ASP A 118 -3.11 -18.18 0.26
C ASP A 118 -2.62 -17.98 1.70
N PRO A 119 -3.47 -18.27 2.72
CA PRO A 119 -3.11 -18.12 4.13
C PRO A 119 -1.95 -19.03 4.57
N GLU A 120 -1.80 -20.23 3.98
CA GLU A 120 -0.72 -21.16 4.35
C GLU A 120 0.62 -20.73 3.78
N SER A 121 0.64 -20.23 2.55
CA SER A 121 1.83 -19.60 1.97
C SER A 121 2.31 -18.43 2.84
N PHE A 122 1.39 -17.57 3.30
CA PHE A 122 1.73 -16.45 4.17
C PHE A 122 2.25 -16.90 5.52
N ARG A 123 1.60 -17.89 6.15
CA ARG A 123 2.03 -18.46 7.43
C ARG A 123 3.44 -19.04 7.33
N SER A 124 3.68 -19.87 6.32
CA SER A 124 4.98 -20.52 6.09
C SER A 124 6.09 -19.48 5.87
N ALA A 125 5.80 -18.40 5.14
CA ALA A 125 6.74 -17.32 4.93
C ALA A 125 7.05 -16.56 6.23
N ILE A 126 6.03 -16.19 7.01
CA ILE A 126 6.22 -15.51 8.30
C ILE A 126 7.05 -16.36 9.27
N GLU A 127 6.78 -17.64 9.38
CA GLU A 127 7.54 -18.56 10.25
C GLU A 127 8.99 -18.69 9.81
N ARG A 128 9.21 -18.94 8.51
CA ARG A 128 10.54 -19.08 7.93
C ARG A 128 11.37 -17.82 8.11
N TRP A 129 10.83 -16.66 7.76
CA TRP A 129 11.58 -15.41 7.68
C TRP A 129 11.62 -14.62 9.00
N ASN A 130 11.08 -15.18 10.10
CA ASN A 130 11.32 -14.73 11.47
C ASN A 130 12.24 -15.70 12.26
N THR A 131 12.83 -16.69 11.59
CA THR A 131 13.83 -17.59 12.17
C THR A 131 15.25 -17.04 11.91
N PRO A 132 16.14 -16.98 12.94
CA PRO A 132 17.50 -16.49 12.75
C PRO A 132 18.23 -17.17 11.57
N PRO A 133 19.02 -16.43 10.79
CA PRO A 133 19.45 -15.05 10.97
C PRO A 133 18.46 -13.99 10.45
N TYR A 134 17.28 -14.39 10.00
CA TYR A 134 16.32 -13.50 9.36
C TYR A 134 15.33 -12.86 10.32
N LYS A 135 14.75 -11.73 9.90
CA LYS A 135 13.59 -11.11 10.50
C LYS A 135 12.78 -10.37 9.43
N THR A 136 11.46 -10.58 9.38
CA THR A 136 10.60 -9.82 8.48
C THR A 136 10.65 -8.33 8.84
N ALA A 137 11.10 -7.52 7.88
CA ALA A 137 11.20 -6.06 7.99
C ALA A 137 9.86 -5.39 7.73
N GLY A 138 9.05 -5.97 6.84
CA GLY A 138 7.73 -5.47 6.53
C GLY A 138 6.97 -6.37 5.57
N PHE A 139 5.64 -6.26 5.60
CA PHE A 139 4.75 -6.77 4.57
C PHE A 139 4.22 -5.60 3.76
N CYS A 140 4.51 -5.56 2.45
CA CYS A 140 4.13 -4.49 1.54
C CYS A 140 3.12 -5.03 0.52
N HIS A 141 1.93 -4.39 0.43
CA HIS A 141 0.88 -4.82 -0.48
C HIS A 141 -0.02 -3.67 -0.93
N GLU A 142 -0.62 -3.82 -2.10
CA GLU A 142 -1.81 -3.09 -2.55
C GLU A 142 -3.06 -3.90 -2.15
N LEU A 143 -4.23 -3.28 -2.04
CA LEU A 143 -5.51 -3.99 -1.80
C LEU A 143 -6.09 -4.55 -3.10
N ILE A 144 -5.91 -3.78 -4.18
CA ILE A 144 -6.25 -4.16 -5.55
C ILE A 144 -5.02 -3.84 -6.39
N MET A 145 -4.40 -4.87 -6.94
CA MET A 145 -3.15 -4.76 -7.70
C MET A 145 -3.45 -4.39 -9.16
N MET A 146 -3.69 -3.10 -9.43
CA MET A 146 -4.08 -2.62 -10.77
C MET A 146 -3.01 -2.89 -11.83
N ASN A 147 -1.73 -2.94 -11.45
CA ASN A 147 -0.64 -3.32 -12.36
C ASN A 147 -0.55 -4.84 -12.58
N TYR A 148 -1.41 -5.60 -11.93
CA TYR A 148 -1.51 -7.05 -12.06
C TYR A 148 -2.98 -7.46 -12.28
N SER A 149 -3.54 -7.03 -13.42
CA SER A 149 -4.89 -7.33 -13.90
C SER A 149 -6.03 -6.91 -12.95
N GLY A 150 -5.80 -6.00 -12.00
CA GLY A 150 -6.79 -5.63 -11.01
C GLY A 150 -7.06 -6.71 -9.96
N THR A 151 -6.17 -7.66 -9.78
CA THR A 151 -6.32 -8.75 -8.81
C THR A 151 -6.55 -8.20 -7.41
N ARG A 152 -7.64 -8.62 -6.78
CA ARG A 152 -8.05 -8.20 -5.45
C ARG A 152 -7.55 -9.16 -4.39
N LEU A 153 -7.01 -8.60 -3.30
CA LEU A 153 -6.71 -9.38 -2.10
C LEU A 153 -7.97 -9.56 -1.25
N ASP A 154 -8.21 -10.77 -0.78
CA ASP A 154 -9.39 -11.09 0.02
C ASP A 154 -9.28 -10.50 1.44
N GLN A 155 -10.40 -9.94 1.93
CA GLN A 155 -10.46 -9.37 3.27
C GLN A 155 -10.10 -10.40 4.34
N ALA A 156 -10.59 -11.63 4.23
CA ALA A 156 -10.30 -12.70 5.19
C ALA A 156 -8.81 -13.08 5.19
N TYR A 157 -8.19 -13.18 4.00
CA TYR A 157 -6.76 -13.40 3.85
C TYR A 157 -5.95 -12.29 4.53
N LEU A 158 -6.23 -11.02 4.20
CA LEU A 158 -5.52 -9.88 4.78
C LEU A 158 -5.71 -9.79 6.30
N THR A 159 -6.92 -10.05 6.82
CA THR A 159 -7.17 -10.08 8.27
C THR A 159 -6.27 -11.10 8.96
N GLY A 160 -6.13 -12.30 8.38
CA GLY A 160 -5.22 -13.34 8.88
C GLY A 160 -3.73 -12.93 8.78
N ALA A 161 -3.33 -12.37 7.65
CA ALA A 161 -1.95 -11.90 7.42
C ALA A 161 -1.56 -10.79 8.41
N TYR A 162 -2.44 -9.80 8.62
CA TYR A 162 -2.20 -8.71 9.59
C TYR A 162 -2.08 -9.22 11.03
N ARG A 163 -2.90 -10.22 11.40
CA ARG A 163 -2.76 -10.85 12.72
C ARG A 163 -1.38 -11.51 12.88
N LEU A 164 -0.93 -12.30 11.91
CA LEU A 164 0.40 -12.92 11.93
C LEU A 164 1.52 -11.87 11.94
N CYS A 165 1.40 -10.80 11.17
CA CYS A 165 2.33 -9.68 11.21
C CYS A 165 2.40 -9.03 12.60
N ARG A 166 1.26 -8.85 13.26
CA ARG A 166 1.21 -8.28 14.62
C ARG A 166 1.86 -9.20 15.65
N GLU A 167 1.58 -10.51 15.58
CA GLU A 167 2.14 -11.54 16.47
C GLU A 167 3.67 -11.66 16.32
N THR A 168 4.20 -11.34 15.14
CA THR A 168 5.64 -11.45 14.84
C THR A 168 6.36 -10.10 14.78
N ASP A 169 5.74 -9.02 15.25
CA ASP A 169 6.32 -7.66 15.18
C ASP A 169 6.84 -7.32 13.77
N THR A 170 6.00 -7.57 12.77
CA THR A 170 6.24 -7.26 11.36
C THR A 170 5.35 -6.08 10.96
N PRO A 171 5.89 -4.89 10.67
CA PRO A 171 5.08 -3.76 10.23
C PRO A 171 4.47 -3.98 8.85
N VAL A 172 3.30 -3.37 8.61
CA VAL A 172 2.58 -3.50 7.36
C VAL A 172 2.45 -2.15 6.65
N LEU A 173 2.88 -2.11 5.38
CA LEU A 173 2.61 -1.03 4.43
C LEU A 173 1.43 -1.43 3.54
N CYS A 174 0.31 -0.72 3.68
CA CYS A 174 -0.81 -0.76 2.74
C CYS A 174 -0.64 0.37 1.73
N ASP A 175 -0.33 0.02 0.48
CA ASP A 175 -0.16 1.00 -0.58
C ASP A 175 -1.51 1.35 -1.21
N GLU A 176 -2.04 2.50 -0.81
CA GLU A 176 -3.29 3.06 -1.34
C GLU A 176 -3.09 4.20 -2.34
N ILE A 177 -1.92 4.27 -2.95
CA ILE A 177 -1.62 5.27 -3.99
C ILE A 177 -2.66 5.21 -5.12
N GLN A 178 -3.18 4.02 -5.44
CA GLN A 178 -4.16 3.83 -6.49
C GLN A 178 -5.60 3.73 -5.97
N SER A 179 -5.83 3.17 -4.79
CA SER A 179 -7.17 2.82 -4.29
C SER A 179 -7.84 3.91 -3.45
N SER A 180 -7.08 4.86 -2.90
CA SER A 180 -7.66 5.93 -2.07
C SER A 180 -8.61 6.85 -2.85
N ALA A 181 -9.67 7.31 -2.20
CA ALA A 181 -10.70 8.23 -2.69
C ALA A 181 -11.66 7.68 -3.79
N TRP A 182 -11.64 6.38 -4.09
CA TRP A 182 -12.50 5.74 -5.11
C TRP A 182 -13.73 5.03 -4.54
N TYR A 183 -13.97 5.11 -3.23
CA TYR A 183 -15.04 4.42 -2.53
C TYR A 183 -15.85 5.41 -1.68
N ASP A 184 -16.90 4.93 -1.01
CA ASP A 184 -17.68 5.70 -0.03
C ASP A 184 -16.86 6.13 1.18
N THR A 185 -15.70 5.52 1.37
CA THR A 185 -14.67 5.92 2.33
C THR A 185 -13.44 6.47 1.62
N LEU A 186 -12.67 7.35 2.27
CA LEU A 186 -11.41 7.87 1.71
C LEU A 186 -10.35 6.78 1.54
N PHE A 187 -10.41 5.72 2.35
CA PHE A 187 -9.41 4.67 2.41
C PHE A 187 -10.06 3.29 2.28
N LEU A 188 -9.62 2.51 1.31
CA LEU A 188 -10.13 1.17 1.09
C LEU A 188 -9.78 0.22 2.27
N PHE A 189 -8.60 0.39 2.92
CA PHE A 189 -8.24 -0.41 4.09
C PHE A 189 -9.26 -0.28 5.23
N ARG A 190 -9.95 0.87 5.34
CA ARG A 190 -11.02 1.08 6.32
C ARG A 190 -12.24 0.20 6.01
N LYS A 191 -12.61 0.10 4.73
CA LYS A 191 -13.69 -0.79 4.26
C LYS A 191 -13.37 -2.27 4.54
N TYR A 192 -12.09 -2.63 4.50
CA TYR A 192 -11.58 -3.96 4.85
C TYR A 192 -11.41 -4.19 6.36
N GLY A 193 -11.60 -3.18 7.20
CA GLY A 193 -11.41 -3.27 8.65
C GLY A 193 -9.97 -3.51 9.09
N LEU A 194 -8.99 -3.14 8.27
CA LEU A 194 -7.57 -3.36 8.53
C LEU A 194 -6.95 -2.23 9.37
N GLN A 195 -5.81 -2.53 10.00
CA GLN A 195 -5.04 -1.58 10.80
C GLN A 195 -3.55 -1.61 10.37
N PRO A 196 -3.21 -1.04 9.20
CA PRO A 196 -1.82 -0.96 8.75
C PRO A 196 -0.99 -0.01 9.62
N ASP A 197 0.32 -0.18 9.57
CA ASP A 197 1.28 0.70 10.24
C ASP A 197 1.68 1.88 9.39
N PHE A 198 1.63 1.69 8.06
CA PHE A 198 1.91 2.69 7.05
C PHE A 198 0.84 2.65 5.96
N VAL A 199 0.42 3.83 5.47
CA VAL A 199 -0.46 3.96 4.31
C VAL A 199 0.08 5.04 3.39
N SER A 200 0.45 4.67 2.16
CA SER A 200 0.86 5.63 1.13
C SER A 200 -0.34 6.06 0.30
N ILE A 201 -0.48 7.37 0.05
CA ILE A 201 -1.55 7.96 -0.76
C ILE A 201 -0.99 9.00 -1.73
N GLY A 202 -1.66 9.15 -2.86
CA GLY A 202 -1.25 10.09 -3.91
C GLY A 202 -2.15 9.97 -5.14
N LYS A 203 -1.59 10.10 -6.34
CA LYS A 203 -2.32 10.02 -7.62
C LYS A 203 -3.61 10.85 -7.62
N GLY A 204 -4.77 10.21 -7.58
CA GLY A 204 -6.08 10.84 -7.59
C GLY A 204 -6.45 11.59 -6.30
N PHE A 205 -5.83 11.30 -5.17
CA PHE A 205 -6.20 11.89 -3.90
C PHE A 205 -6.08 13.43 -3.87
N PRO A 206 -5.04 14.08 -4.42
CA PRO A 206 -5.03 15.53 -4.59
C PRO A 206 -5.85 16.02 -5.79
N GLY A 207 -6.95 15.34 -6.12
CA GLY A 207 -7.88 15.70 -7.20
C GLY A 207 -7.33 15.48 -8.62
N GLY A 208 -6.20 14.80 -8.78
CA GLY A 208 -5.52 14.62 -10.07
C GLY A 208 -4.92 15.90 -10.68
N LEU A 209 -5.10 17.03 -10.00
CA LEU A 209 -4.68 18.36 -10.48
C LEU A 209 -3.34 18.81 -9.88
N TYR A 210 -2.91 18.18 -8.81
CA TYR A 210 -1.71 18.59 -8.08
C TYR A 210 -0.78 17.40 -7.77
N PRO A 211 0.53 17.50 -8.09
CA PRO A 211 1.49 16.45 -7.75
C PRO A 211 1.78 16.49 -6.24
N ALA A 212 1.20 15.56 -5.49
CA ALA A 212 1.44 15.44 -4.07
C ALA A 212 1.15 14.02 -3.58
N SER A 213 1.89 13.58 -2.59
CA SER A 213 1.67 12.32 -1.88
C SER A 213 1.81 12.51 -0.39
N ARG A 214 1.22 11.61 0.37
CA ARG A 214 1.35 11.58 1.82
C ARG A 214 1.64 10.16 2.27
N LEU A 215 2.41 10.03 3.33
CA LEU A 215 2.55 8.80 4.08
C LEU A 215 1.88 8.98 5.44
N LEU A 216 0.84 8.20 5.71
CA LEU A 216 0.30 8.06 7.05
C LEU A 216 1.10 7.00 7.78
N VAL A 217 1.48 7.28 9.03
CA VAL A 217 2.38 6.44 9.81
C VAL A 217 1.83 6.25 11.21
N SER A 218 1.97 5.05 11.74
CA SER A 218 1.82 4.82 13.18
C SER A 218 2.96 5.46 13.95
N GLY A 219 2.63 6.20 15.01
CA GLY A 219 3.62 6.83 15.88
C GLY A 219 4.62 5.85 16.52
N ALA A 220 4.36 4.54 16.44
CA ALA A 220 5.30 3.50 16.85
C ALA A 220 6.56 3.45 15.96
N PHE A 221 6.43 3.84 14.68
CA PHE A 221 7.49 3.75 13.68
C PHE A 221 8.02 5.11 13.20
N ASP A 222 7.52 6.21 13.77
CA ASP A 222 7.96 7.58 13.42
C ASP A 222 9.36 7.86 14.00
N CYS A 223 10.40 7.48 13.25
CA CYS A 223 11.80 7.50 13.68
C CYS A 223 12.72 8.30 12.75
N LEU A 224 12.23 8.82 11.61
CA LEU A 224 13.08 9.58 10.69
C LEU A 224 13.40 10.97 11.25
N SER A 225 14.69 11.34 11.16
CA SER A 225 15.13 12.71 11.43
C SER A 225 14.60 13.68 10.37
N GLN A 226 14.79 14.97 10.59
CA GLN A 226 14.37 16.03 9.67
C GLN A 226 14.79 15.79 8.21
N PHE A 227 16.00 15.26 7.97
CA PHE A 227 16.51 15.00 6.64
C PHE A 227 16.21 13.58 6.11
N GLY A 228 15.57 12.74 6.89
CA GLY A 228 15.29 11.35 6.51
C GLY A 228 14.26 11.21 5.38
N ALA A 229 13.31 12.15 5.29
CA ALA A 229 12.28 12.18 4.26
C ALA A 229 11.90 13.61 3.81
N LEU A 230 12.75 14.60 4.07
CA LEU A 230 12.50 15.98 3.63
C LEU A 230 12.57 16.07 2.11
N VAL A 231 11.56 16.69 1.52
CA VAL A 231 11.50 17.03 0.09
C VAL A 231 11.21 18.52 -0.09
N THR A 232 11.72 19.13 -1.16
CA THR A 232 11.70 20.57 -1.37
C THR A 232 10.29 21.16 -1.32
N ASN A 233 9.32 20.55 -1.99
CA ASN A 233 7.93 21.02 -2.07
C ASN A 233 6.96 20.23 -1.19
N GLY A 234 7.44 19.43 -0.24
CA GLY A 234 6.59 18.59 0.61
C GLY A 234 5.62 19.39 1.50
N GLN A 235 5.94 20.66 1.81
CA GLN A 235 5.12 21.55 2.62
C GLN A 235 4.24 22.50 1.81
N GLU A 236 4.10 22.27 0.51
CA GLU A 236 3.37 23.15 -0.40
C GLU A 236 1.88 23.23 -0.04
N GLU A 237 1.39 24.47 0.12
CA GLU A 237 0.04 24.75 0.67
C GLU A 237 -1.08 24.36 -0.31
N LEU A 238 -0.87 24.56 -1.62
CA LEU A 238 -1.84 24.17 -2.64
C LEU A 238 -2.07 22.67 -2.69
N ALA A 239 -1.02 21.87 -2.45
CA ALA A 239 -1.17 20.43 -2.28
C ALA A 239 -2.12 20.10 -1.12
N SER A 240 -1.95 20.78 0.02
CA SER A 240 -2.80 20.57 1.18
C SER A 240 -4.24 21.01 0.93
N LEU A 241 -4.45 22.10 0.19
CA LEU A 241 -5.79 22.54 -0.23
C LEU A 241 -6.46 21.52 -1.16
N ALA A 242 -5.72 20.99 -2.16
CA ALA A 242 -6.23 19.96 -3.06
C ALA A 242 -6.69 18.70 -2.29
N TYR A 243 -5.90 18.26 -1.30
CA TYR A 243 -6.31 17.17 -0.40
C TYR A 243 -7.59 17.48 0.37
N LEU A 244 -7.73 18.70 0.91
CA LEU A 244 -8.93 19.09 1.67
C LEU A 244 -10.17 19.10 0.77
N VAL A 245 -10.06 19.61 -0.46
CA VAL A 245 -11.15 19.63 -1.44
C VAL A 245 -11.60 18.20 -1.78
N THR A 246 -10.65 17.30 -2.06
CA THR A 246 -10.98 15.91 -2.37
C THR A 246 -11.63 15.20 -1.16
N MET A 247 -11.12 15.40 0.03
CA MET A 247 -11.70 14.82 1.26
C MET A 247 -13.13 15.30 1.48
N GLU A 248 -13.39 16.57 1.28
CA GLU A 248 -14.74 17.15 1.40
C GLU A 248 -15.67 16.57 0.32
N PHE A 249 -15.20 16.51 -0.95
CA PHE A 249 -15.97 15.93 -2.04
C PHE A 249 -16.37 14.49 -1.77
N VAL A 250 -15.42 13.63 -1.37
CA VAL A 250 -15.70 12.21 -1.07
C VAL A 250 -16.67 12.09 0.09
N SER A 251 -16.51 12.89 1.16
CA SER A 251 -17.40 12.83 2.31
C SER A 251 -18.85 13.18 1.98
N GLN A 252 -19.06 14.10 1.03
CA GLN A 252 -20.39 14.51 0.58
C GLN A 252 -20.99 13.62 -0.50
N ASN A 253 -20.17 12.90 -1.24
CA ASN A 253 -20.60 12.15 -2.44
C ASN A 253 -20.34 10.64 -2.34
N GLY A 254 -19.99 10.09 -1.18
CA GLY A 254 -19.60 8.69 -1.01
C GLY A 254 -20.59 7.69 -1.62
N ALA A 255 -21.90 7.85 -1.37
CA ALA A 255 -22.93 6.97 -1.92
C ALA A 255 -22.99 7.04 -3.47
N HIS A 256 -22.77 8.20 -4.06
CA HIS A 256 -22.71 8.37 -5.51
C HIS A 256 -21.47 7.69 -6.10
N ILE A 257 -20.32 7.90 -5.48
CA ILE A 257 -19.05 7.28 -5.88
C ILE A 257 -19.21 5.74 -5.88
N GLU A 258 -19.75 5.17 -4.82
CA GLU A 258 -19.98 3.73 -4.70
C GLU A 258 -20.95 3.21 -5.80
N ALA A 259 -22.06 3.93 -6.05
CA ALA A 259 -23.04 3.56 -7.08
C ALA A 259 -22.44 3.57 -8.49
N VAL A 260 -21.62 4.60 -8.82
CA VAL A 260 -20.93 4.69 -10.11
C VAL A 260 -19.90 3.58 -10.26
N GLY A 261 -19.11 3.32 -9.23
CA GLY A 261 -18.13 2.22 -9.22
C GLY A 261 -18.79 0.86 -9.44
N LYS A 262 -19.91 0.59 -8.74
CA LYS A 262 -20.67 -0.63 -8.94
C LYS A 262 -21.20 -0.76 -10.37
N THR A 263 -21.77 0.31 -10.93
CA THR A 263 -22.27 0.32 -12.30
C THR A 263 -21.15 0.02 -13.31
N TYR A 264 -19.98 0.60 -13.11
CA TYR A 264 -18.80 0.36 -13.95
C TYR A 264 -18.35 -1.10 -13.87
N HIS A 265 -18.17 -1.65 -12.66
CA HIS A 265 -17.75 -3.04 -12.46
C HIS A 265 -18.77 -4.03 -13.09
N ASP A 266 -20.07 -3.83 -12.85
CA ASP A 266 -21.14 -4.67 -13.40
C ASP A 266 -21.16 -4.61 -14.95
N ALA A 267 -20.90 -3.43 -15.54
CA ALA A 267 -20.80 -3.28 -17.00
C ALA A 267 -19.62 -4.06 -17.59
N LEU A 268 -18.46 -4.04 -16.93
CA LEU A 268 -17.29 -4.85 -17.34
C LEU A 268 -17.59 -6.36 -17.28
N ARG A 269 -18.24 -6.83 -16.21
CA ARG A 269 -18.66 -8.23 -16.09
C ARG A 269 -19.64 -8.65 -17.20
N GLN A 270 -20.62 -7.79 -17.50
CA GLN A 270 -21.55 -8.04 -18.60
C GLN A 270 -20.85 -8.04 -19.97
N LEU A 271 -19.86 -7.16 -20.16
CA LEU A 271 -19.07 -7.13 -21.40
C LEU A 271 -18.25 -8.42 -21.55
N ALA A 272 -17.57 -8.87 -20.50
CA ALA A 272 -16.84 -10.13 -20.49
C ALA A 272 -17.76 -11.32 -20.82
N ALA A 273 -18.94 -11.39 -20.19
CA ALA A 273 -19.92 -12.44 -20.42
C ALA A 273 -20.49 -12.46 -21.87
N ARG A 274 -20.57 -11.29 -22.52
CA ARG A 274 -20.99 -11.21 -23.94
C ARG A 274 -19.90 -11.64 -24.92
N HIS A 275 -18.64 -11.62 -24.51
CA HIS A 275 -17.49 -11.91 -25.36
C HIS A 275 -16.57 -12.99 -24.75
N PRO A 276 -17.10 -14.18 -24.38
CA PRO A 276 -16.36 -15.20 -23.66
C PRO A 276 -15.19 -15.82 -24.45
N ALA A 277 -15.18 -15.66 -25.78
CA ALA A 277 -14.08 -16.10 -26.62
C ALA A 277 -12.85 -15.19 -26.54
N LEU A 278 -13.01 -13.93 -26.10
CA LEU A 278 -11.95 -12.94 -25.99
C LEU A 278 -11.60 -12.65 -24.54
N CYS A 279 -12.61 -12.53 -23.70
CA CYS A 279 -12.48 -12.10 -22.30
C CYS A 279 -12.54 -13.28 -21.34
N SER A 280 -11.62 -13.35 -20.40
CA SER A 280 -11.63 -14.33 -19.31
C SER A 280 -12.51 -13.89 -18.13
N GLY A 281 -12.79 -12.59 -17.99
CA GLY A 281 -13.62 -12.04 -16.93
C GLY A 281 -13.39 -10.56 -16.68
N ALA A 282 -13.83 -10.11 -15.51
CA ALA A 282 -13.50 -8.81 -14.96
C ALA A 282 -13.05 -9.01 -13.50
N GLU A 283 -11.94 -8.37 -13.15
CA GLU A 283 -11.32 -8.42 -11.83
C GLU A 283 -11.41 -7.04 -11.14
N GLY A 284 -11.12 -7.02 -9.84
CA GLY A 284 -11.12 -5.78 -9.05
C GLY A 284 -12.42 -5.53 -8.29
N ASP A 285 -12.66 -4.27 -7.96
CA ASP A 285 -13.84 -3.82 -7.23
C ASP A 285 -14.18 -2.37 -7.59
N GLY A 286 -15.45 -2.08 -7.86
CA GLY A 286 -15.94 -0.74 -8.14
C GLY A 286 -15.15 -0.04 -9.26
N HIS A 287 -14.65 1.15 -8.97
CA HIS A 287 -13.82 1.93 -9.89
C HIS A 287 -12.45 1.28 -10.19
N MET A 288 -11.97 0.46 -9.27
CA MET A 288 -10.69 -0.25 -9.38
C MET A 288 -10.91 -1.61 -10.04
N SER A 289 -11.40 -1.60 -11.28
CA SER A 289 -11.73 -2.83 -12.03
C SER A 289 -11.04 -2.87 -13.38
N ALA A 290 -10.72 -4.09 -13.82
CA ALA A 290 -10.07 -4.39 -15.09
C ALA A 290 -10.85 -5.43 -15.86
N LEU A 291 -10.93 -5.27 -17.19
CA LEU A 291 -11.41 -6.32 -18.12
C LEU A 291 -10.23 -7.24 -18.44
N CYS A 292 -10.41 -8.54 -18.22
CA CYS A 292 -9.36 -9.54 -18.42
C CYS A 292 -9.58 -10.30 -19.74
N PHE A 293 -8.50 -10.52 -20.46
CA PHE A 293 -8.49 -11.21 -21.76
C PHE A 293 -7.74 -12.53 -21.65
N HIS A 294 -8.11 -13.52 -22.51
CA HIS A 294 -7.38 -14.79 -22.58
C HIS A 294 -5.99 -14.62 -23.18
N GLN A 295 -5.81 -13.63 -24.06
CA GLN A 295 -4.55 -13.42 -24.79
C GLN A 295 -4.11 -11.96 -24.71
N VAL A 296 -2.81 -11.73 -24.49
CA VAL A 296 -2.22 -10.39 -24.43
C VAL A 296 -2.42 -9.59 -25.73
N PRO A 297 -2.29 -10.17 -26.94
CA PRO A 297 -2.57 -9.45 -28.18
C PRO A 297 -4.00 -8.89 -28.28
N ASP A 298 -5.01 -9.59 -27.74
CA ASP A 298 -6.40 -9.12 -27.76
C ASP A 298 -6.58 -7.92 -26.84
N ALA A 299 -5.96 -7.95 -25.65
CA ALA A 299 -5.95 -6.82 -24.74
C ALA A 299 -5.28 -5.59 -25.37
N ALA A 300 -4.12 -5.78 -26.03
CA ALA A 300 -3.42 -4.71 -26.72
C ALA A 300 -4.24 -4.13 -27.88
N ALA A 301 -4.89 -4.95 -28.69
CA ALA A 301 -5.75 -4.53 -29.76
C ALA A 301 -7.00 -3.76 -29.27
N PHE A 302 -7.55 -4.14 -28.11
CA PHE A 302 -8.65 -3.42 -27.47
C PHE A 302 -8.20 -2.04 -26.96
N ALA A 303 -7.05 -1.97 -26.28
CA ALA A 303 -6.52 -0.73 -25.72
C ALA A 303 -6.07 0.30 -26.80
N ALA A 304 -5.77 -0.15 -28.01
CA ALA A 304 -5.35 0.70 -29.13
C ALA A 304 -6.51 1.37 -29.89
N ARG A 305 -7.75 1.07 -29.57
CA ARG A 305 -9.00 1.64 -30.19
C ARG A 305 -9.59 2.74 -29.32
#